data_53a53fc00a2c21b692afb30bdcef9c50
#
_entry.id   53a53fc00a2c21b692afb30bdcef9c50
#
_cell.length_a   1.000
_cell.length_b   1.000
_cell.length_c   1.000
_cell.angle_alpha   90.00
_cell.angle_beta   90.00
_cell.angle_gamma   90.00
#
_symmetry.space_group_name_H-M   'P 1'
#
loop_
_entity.id
_entity.type
_entity.pdbx_description
1 polymer ?
#
loop_
_entity_poly.entity_id
_entity_poly.type
_entity_poly.pdbx_seq_one_letter_code
_entity_poly.pdbx_strand_id
1 'polypeptide(L)'
;MKEDLMQRQILGEAKRLFQQYGLAKVTMDDVARALGKGRSSLYYYYKSKEEIFDAVVMIEIDEMVAAMRLAVEKVSGVEEKLHVFFLTKLEVLREKRAFFKTLDVGMDADALSKFQRTKIVHHNEIMKKEGDLLCQLLTGGIEKGELRKMEGAEMEMVIFVLLSSLRGIKREMEMGSDFEKAVSAVGTLARMVIGGMKR
;
A
#
# COMPACT_ATOMS: atom_id res chain seq x y z
N MET A 1 -7.56 -19.12 -16.85
CA MET A 1 -6.47 -18.68 -17.79
C MET A 1 -6.88 -17.56 -18.73
N LYS A 2 -7.92 -17.69 -19.61
CA LYS A 2 -8.38 -16.58 -20.47
C LYS A 2 -9.10 -15.47 -19.69
N GLU A 3 -9.83 -15.83 -18.65
CA GLU A 3 -10.58 -14.93 -17.76
C GLU A 3 -9.64 -14.05 -16.94
N ASP A 4 -8.62 -14.63 -16.33
CA ASP A 4 -7.59 -13.90 -15.59
C ASP A 4 -6.81 -12.91 -16.47
N LEU A 5 -6.55 -13.28 -17.74
CA LEU A 5 -5.88 -12.39 -18.68
C LEU A 5 -6.73 -11.16 -19.00
N MET A 6 -8.04 -11.36 -19.21
CA MET A 6 -8.95 -10.26 -19.50
C MET A 6 -9.12 -9.34 -18.29
N GLN A 7 -9.27 -9.87 -17.08
CA GLN A 7 -9.32 -9.06 -15.86
C GLN A 7 -8.07 -8.19 -15.71
N ARG A 8 -6.87 -8.77 -15.91
CA ARG A 8 -5.60 -8.01 -15.88
C ARG A 8 -5.57 -6.90 -16.94
N GLN A 9 -6.05 -7.16 -18.16
CA GLN A 9 -6.13 -6.13 -19.20
C GLN A 9 -7.09 -5.01 -18.81
N ILE A 10 -8.28 -5.34 -18.26
CA ILE A 10 -9.25 -4.35 -17.77
C ILE A 10 -8.60 -3.47 -16.70
N LEU A 11 -7.97 -4.08 -15.70
CA LEU A 11 -7.36 -3.35 -14.58
C LEU A 11 -6.18 -2.50 -15.02
N GLY A 12 -5.34 -2.98 -15.97
CA GLY A 12 -4.23 -2.22 -16.51
C GLY A 12 -4.69 -0.98 -17.29
N GLU A 13 -5.68 -1.11 -18.19
CA GLU A 13 -6.21 0.03 -18.94
C GLU A 13 -6.99 1.00 -18.04
N ALA A 14 -7.78 0.50 -17.11
CA ALA A 14 -8.48 1.34 -16.15
C ALA A 14 -7.50 2.15 -15.29
N LYS A 15 -6.44 1.53 -14.77
CA LYS A 15 -5.37 2.20 -14.02
C LYS A 15 -4.77 3.34 -14.82
N ARG A 16 -4.42 3.09 -16.10
CA ARG A 16 -3.88 4.11 -17.00
C ARG A 16 -4.84 5.29 -17.19
N LEU A 17 -6.12 5.01 -17.40
CA LEU A 17 -7.15 6.03 -17.57
C LEU A 17 -7.37 6.83 -16.28
N PHE A 18 -7.43 6.17 -15.12
CA PHE A 18 -7.55 6.85 -13.83
C PHE A 18 -6.34 7.74 -13.53
N GLN A 19 -5.13 7.31 -13.89
CA GLN A 19 -3.92 8.12 -13.77
C GLN A 19 -3.95 9.37 -14.64
N GLN A 20 -4.50 9.24 -15.84
CA GLN A 20 -4.50 10.33 -16.83
C GLN A 20 -5.61 11.35 -16.60
N TYR A 21 -6.81 10.88 -16.21
CA TYR A 21 -8.02 11.71 -16.22
C TYR A 21 -8.68 11.88 -14.86
N GLY A 22 -8.27 11.11 -13.84
CA GLY A 22 -8.92 11.02 -12.55
C GLY A 22 -10.12 10.07 -12.54
N LEU A 23 -10.49 9.56 -11.37
CA LEU A 23 -11.59 8.60 -11.21
C LEU A 23 -12.95 9.21 -11.60
N ALA A 24 -13.18 10.51 -11.31
CA ALA A 24 -14.45 11.17 -11.59
C ALA A 24 -14.81 11.17 -13.08
N LYS A 25 -13.82 11.43 -13.94
CA LYS A 25 -14.04 11.63 -15.39
C LYS A 25 -14.10 10.33 -16.19
N VAL A 26 -13.48 9.27 -15.71
CA VAL A 26 -13.46 7.97 -16.41
C VAL A 26 -14.80 7.27 -16.28
N THR A 27 -15.27 6.69 -17.39
CA THR A 27 -16.50 5.89 -17.45
C THR A 27 -16.20 4.44 -17.83
N MET A 28 -17.17 3.55 -17.61
CA MET A 28 -17.09 2.15 -18.08
C MET A 28 -16.90 2.06 -19.59
N ASP A 29 -17.50 3.00 -20.35
CA ASP A 29 -17.38 3.04 -21.80
C ASP A 29 -15.97 3.44 -22.25
N ASP A 30 -15.30 4.31 -21.53
CA ASP A 30 -13.92 4.69 -21.83
C ASP A 30 -12.98 3.50 -21.64
N VAL A 31 -13.17 2.72 -20.57
CA VAL A 31 -12.38 1.50 -20.33
C VAL A 31 -12.65 0.45 -21.42
N ALA A 32 -13.93 0.22 -21.77
CA ALA A 32 -14.30 -0.73 -22.82
C ALA A 32 -13.71 -0.33 -24.18
N ARG A 33 -13.78 0.95 -24.53
CA ARG A 33 -13.22 1.51 -25.77
C ARG A 33 -11.70 1.36 -25.82
N ALA A 34 -11.00 1.64 -24.72
CA ALA A 34 -9.54 1.49 -24.63
C ALA A 34 -9.09 0.04 -24.86
N LEU A 35 -9.91 -0.93 -24.48
CA LEU A 35 -9.67 -2.36 -24.70
C LEU A 35 -10.10 -2.85 -26.09
N GLY A 36 -10.74 -2.01 -26.91
CA GLY A 36 -11.35 -2.45 -28.17
C GLY A 36 -12.49 -3.45 -27.97
N LYS A 37 -13.21 -3.39 -26.84
CA LYS A 37 -14.28 -4.31 -26.45
C LYS A 37 -15.62 -3.61 -26.37
N GLY A 38 -16.70 -4.38 -26.51
CA GLY A 38 -18.04 -3.89 -26.23
C GLY A 38 -18.29 -3.73 -24.74
N ARG A 39 -19.18 -2.78 -24.38
CA ARG A 39 -19.59 -2.49 -23.00
C ARG A 39 -20.02 -3.74 -22.23
N SER A 40 -20.82 -4.61 -22.87
CA SER A 40 -21.31 -5.87 -22.25
C SER A 40 -20.19 -6.79 -21.78
N SER A 41 -19.05 -6.81 -22.49
CA SER A 41 -17.89 -7.60 -22.10
C SER A 41 -17.28 -7.10 -20.80
N LEU A 42 -17.28 -5.79 -20.57
CA LEU A 42 -16.75 -5.22 -19.35
C LEU A 42 -17.67 -5.48 -18.14
N TYR A 43 -18.98 -5.33 -18.34
CA TYR A 43 -19.98 -5.61 -17.29
C TYR A 43 -20.08 -7.07 -16.86
N TYR A 44 -19.56 -7.99 -17.67
CA TYR A 44 -19.41 -9.38 -17.25
C TYR A 44 -18.41 -9.54 -16.11
N TYR A 45 -17.33 -8.74 -16.11
CA TYR A 45 -16.26 -8.80 -15.09
C TYR A 45 -16.48 -7.86 -13.91
N TYR A 46 -16.97 -6.65 -14.17
CA TYR A 46 -17.11 -5.59 -13.16
C TYR A 46 -18.43 -4.82 -13.36
N LYS A 47 -19.17 -4.64 -12.27
CA LYS A 47 -20.49 -4.00 -12.31
C LYS A 47 -20.42 -2.46 -12.40
N SER A 48 -19.30 -1.88 -11.95
CA SER A 48 -19.09 -0.42 -11.92
C SER A 48 -17.61 -0.06 -12.06
N LYS A 49 -17.33 1.22 -12.34
CA LYS A 49 -15.96 1.73 -12.35
C LYS A 49 -15.35 1.76 -10.97
N GLU A 50 -16.15 1.92 -9.93
CA GLU A 50 -15.75 1.88 -8.54
C GLU A 50 -15.22 0.48 -8.17
N GLU A 51 -15.90 -0.57 -8.62
CA GLU A 51 -15.44 -1.95 -8.44
C GLU A 51 -14.10 -2.22 -9.17
N ILE A 52 -13.94 -1.68 -10.38
CA ILE A 52 -12.65 -1.72 -11.09
C ILE A 52 -11.59 -0.95 -10.31
N PHE A 53 -11.93 0.22 -9.80
CA PHE A 53 -11.01 1.05 -9.01
C PHE A 53 -10.55 0.34 -7.74
N ASP A 54 -11.47 -0.27 -7.01
CA ASP A 54 -11.14 -1.05 -5.80
C ASP A 54 -10.20 -2.21 -6.15
N ALA A 55 -10.46 -2.93 -7.23
CA ALA A 55 -9.59 -4.00 -7.70
C ALA A 55 -8.19 -3.49 -8.11
N VAL A 56 -8.10 -2.34 -8.78
CA VAL A 56 -6.82 -1.69 -9.11
C VAL A 56 -6.05 -1.35 -7.84
N VAL A 57 -6.69 -0.73 -6.85
CA VAL A 57 -6.03 -0.35 -5.60
C VAL A 57 -5.57 -1.58 -4.83
N MET A 58 -6.35 -2.66 -4.82
CA MET A 58 -5.95 -3.91 -4.17
C MET A 58 -4.69 -4.52 -4.81
N ILE A 59 -4.57 -4.49 -6.14
CA ILE A 59 -3.33 -4.92 -6.81
C ILE A 59 -2.16 -4.04 -6.41
N GLU A 60 -2.34 -2.72 -6.35
CA GLU A 60 -1.27 -1.79 -5.94
C GLU A 60 -0.79 -2.06 -4.49
N ILE A 61 -1.73 -2.42 -3.60
CA ILE A 61 -1.42 -2.81 -2.23
C ILE A 61 -0.64 -4.13 -2.21
N ASP A 62 -1.08 -5.13 -2.97
CA ASP A 62 -0.44 -6.44 -3.04
C ASP A 62 0.99 -6.35 -3.61
N GLU A 63 1.17 -5.56 -4.67
CA GLU A 63 2.50 -5.29 -5.25
C GLU A 63 3.42 -4.60 -4.25
N MET A 64 2.91 -3.62 -3.49
CA MET A 64 3.69 -2.93 -2.47
C MET A 64 4.13 -3.90 -1.36
N VAL A 65 3.21 -4.70 -0.83
CA VAL A 65 3.52 -5.68 0.23
C VAL A 65 4.47 -6.76 -0.27
N ALA A 66 4.32 -7.20 -1.53
CA ALA A 66 5.24 -8.14 -2.15
C ALA A 66 6.65 -7.56 -2.29
N ALA A 67 6.79 -6.31 -2.70
CA ALA A 67 8.08 -5.61 -2.78
C ALA A 67 8.74 -5.52 -1.39
N MET A 68 7.97 -5.17 -0.35
CA MET A 68 8.46 -5.11 1.03
C MET A 68 8.91 -6.49 1.53
N ARG A 69 8.16 -7.54 1.26
CA ARG A 69 8.53 -8.93 1.59
C ARG A 69 9.85 -9.33 0.94
N LEU A 70 9.97 -9.11 -0.37
CA LEU A 70 11.20 -9.42 -1.11
C LEU A 70 12.42 -8.64 -0.59
N ALA A 71 12.24 -7.39 -0.17
CA ALA A 71 13.32 -6.60 0.40
C ALA A 71 13.76 -7.17 1.76
N VAL A 72 12.81 -7.53 2.63
CA VAL A 72 13.07 -8.13 3.95
C VAL A 72 13.76 -9.50 3.83
N GLU A 73 13.44 -10.29 2.82
CA GLU A 73 14.04 -11.60 2.59
C GLU A 73 15.52 -11.52 2.16
N LYS A 74 15.94 -10.42 1.54
CA LYS A 74 17.31 -10.21 1.04
C LYS A 74 18.32 -9.83 2.12
N VAL A 75 17.88 -9.45 3.30
CA VAL A 75 18.73 -8.96 4.38
C VAL A 75 18.64 -9.84 5.62
N SER A 76 19.63 -9.75 6.49
CA SER A 76 19.71 -10.51 7.73
C SER A 76 19.66 -9.58 8.94
N GLY A 77 19.21 -10.13 10.08
CA GLY A 77 19.06 -9.36 11.32
C GLY A 77 17.74 -8.56 11.35
N VAL A 78 17.13 -8.53 12.52
CA VAL A 78 15.79 -7.93 12.70
C VAL A 78 15.77 -6.42 12.47
N GLU A 79 16.86 -5.74 12.86
CA GLU A 79 17.00 -4.29 12.70
C GLU A 79 17.05 -3.89 11.23
N GLU A 80 17.89 -4.56 10.43
CA GLU A 80 18.01 -4.30 9.00
C GLU A 80 16.72 -4.67 8.25
N LYS A 81 16.09 -5.77 8.63
CA LYS A 81 14.79 -6.16 8.08
C LYS A 81 13.71 -5.11 8.34
N LEU A 82 13.66 -4.55 9.54
CA LEU A 82 12.71 -3.48 9.86
C LEU A 82 13.03 -2.20 9.09
N HIS A 83 14.31 -1.85 8.95
CA HIS A 83 14.75 -0.70 8.17
C HIS A 83 14.31 -0.82 6.69
N VAL A 84 14.64 -1.93 6.03
CA VAL A 84 14.28 -2.11 4.61
C VAL A 84 12.77 -2.24 4.40
N PHE A 85 12.03 -2.79 5.37
CA PHE A 85 10.56 -2.79 5.35
C PHE A 85 10.01 -1.36 5.23
N PHE A 86 10.48 -0.45 6.08
CA PHE A 86 10.04 0.95 6.06
C PHE A 86 10.53 1.69 4.82
N LEU A 87 11.80 1.52 4.47
CA LEU A 87 12.41 2.19 3.32
C LEU A 87 11.69 1.82 2.02
N THR A 88 11.49 0.53 1.76
CA THR A 88 10.80 0.05 0.55
C THR A 88 9.40 0.62 0.46
N LYS A 89 8.66 0.69 1.58
CA LYS A 89 7.33 1.33 1.58
C LYS A 89 7.39 2.79 1.18
N LEU A 90 8.34 3.57 1.72
CA LEU A 90 8.48 4.99 1.36
C LEU A 90 8.85 5.17 -0.11
N GLU A 91 9.72 4.33 -0.66
CA GLU A 91 10.12 4.34 -2.06
C GLU A 91 8.93 4.06 -2.98
N VAL A 92 8.18 2.98 -2.75
CA VAL A 92 6.99 2.63 -3.52
C VAL A 92 5.93 3.75 -3.46
N LEU A 93 5.72 4.34 -2.29
CA LEU A 93 4.77 5.44 -2.13
C LEU A 93 5.22 6.71 -2.88
N ARG A 94 6.53 6.99 -2.91
CA ARG A 94 7.09 8.09 -3.69
C ARG A 94 6.87 7.88 -5.19
N GLU A 95 7.15 6.69 -5.69
CA GLU A 95 6.95 6.33 -7.10
C GLU A 95 5.47 6.44 -7.52
N LYS A 96 4.56 5.98 -6.66
CA LYS A 96 3.12 5.99 -6.92
C LYS A 96 2.42 7.31 -6.57
N ARG A 97 3.16 8.33 -6.09
CA ARG A 97 2.58 9.62 -5.63
C ARG A 97 1.72 10.30 -6.70
N ALA A 98 2.18 10.31 -7.95
CA ALA A 98 1.45 10.94 -9.05
C ALA A 98 0.08 10.29 -9.29
N PHE A 99 0.00 8.96 -9.23
CA PHE A 99 -1.24 8.21 -9.34
C PHE A 99 -2.26 8.64 -8.27
N PHE A 100 -1.86 8.58 -7.01
CA PHE A 100 -2.78 8.89 -5.91
C PHE A 100 -3.23 10.35 -5.87
N LYS A 101 -2.41 11.28 -6.36
CA LYS A 101 -2.78 12.71 -6.43
C LYS A 101 -3.84 13.04 -7.49
N THR A 102 -3.96 12.22 -8.53
CA THR A 102 -4.89 12.47 -9.63
C THR A 102 -6.29 11.91 -9.35
N LEU A 103 -6.40 10.97 -8.42
CA LEU A 103 -7.63 10.19 -8.23
C LEU A 103 -8.86 11.01 -7.83
N ASP A 104 -8.70 12.01 -6.99
CA ASP A 104 -9.80 12.84 -6.48
C ASP A 104 -10.02 14.14 -7.27
N VAL A 105 -9.27 14.35 -8.33
CA VAL A 105 -9.41 15.54 -9.18
C VAL A 105 -10.77 15.54 -9.87
N GLY A 106 -11.49 16.64 -9.68
CA GLY A 106 -12.81 16.86 -10.32
C GLY A 106 -13.97 16.13 -9.67
N MET A 107 -13.81 15.58 -8.46
CA MET A 107 -14.90 15.04 -7.66
C MET A 107 -15.74 16.18 -7.06
N ASP A 108 -17.07 16.05 -7.11
CA ASP A 108 -17.97 16.83 -6.28
C ASP A 108 -17.97 16.35 -4.82
N ALA A 109 -18.73 17.02 -3.94
CA ALA A 109 -18.73 16.72 -2.52
C ALA A 109 -19.23 15.29 -2.19
N ASP A 110 -20.22 14.79 -2.92
CA ASP A 110 -20.78 13.45 -2.72
C ASP A 110 -19.82 12.36 -3.18
N ALA A 111 -19.22 12.52 -4.36
CA ALA A 111 -18.20 11.61 -4.88
C ALA A 111 -16.98 11.58 -3.96
N LEU A 112 -16.55 12.75 -3.46
CA LEU A 112 -15.43 12.85 -2.51
C LEU A 112 -15.74 12.14 -1.19
N SER A 113 -16.96 12.29 -0.65
CA SER A 113 -17.38 11.61 0.58
C SER A 113 -17.36 10.08 0.41
N LYS A 114 -17.89 9.57 -0.71
CA LYS A 114 -17.83 8.13 -1.03
C LYS A 114 -16.38 7.64 -1.16
N PHE A 115 -15.56 8.38 -1.88
CA PHE A 115 -14.14 8.09 -2.07
C PHE A 115 -13.35 8.04 -0.74
N GLN A 116 -13.66 8.93 0.21
CA GLN A 116 -13.05 8.90 1.54
C GLN A 116 -13.42 7.63 2.32
N ARG A 117 -14.65 7.13 2.19
CA ARG A 117 -15.04 5.83 2.81
C ARG A 117 -14.26 4.66 2.21
N THR A 118 -14.11 4.63 0.90
CA THR A 118 -13.30 3.63 0.19
C THR A 118 -11.83 3.68 0.66
N LYS A 119 -11.27 4.88 0.86
CA LYS A 119 -9.91 5.03 1.42
C LYS A 119 -9.76 4.39 2.81
N ILE A 120 -10.79 4.41 3.64
CA ILE A 120 -10.76 3.76 4.96
C ILE A 120 -10.68 2.24 4.81
N VAL A 121 -11.46 1.66 3.89
CA VAL A 121 -11.42 0.21 3.62
C VAL A 121 -10.04 -0.20 3.13
N HIS A 122 -9.49 0.49 2.13
CA HIS A 122 -8.14 0.22 1.62
C HIS A 122 -7.07 0.41 2.70
N HIS A 123 -7.23 1.41 3.58
CA HIS A 123 -6.33 1.62 4.70
C HIS A 123 -6.31 0.42 5.64
N ASN A 124 -7.47 -0.14 5.98
CA ASN A 124 -7.55 -1.30 6.87
C ASN A 124 -6.89 -2.54 6.25
N GLU A 125 -7.05 -2.75 4.94
CA GLU A 125 -6.36 -3.82 4.22
C GLU A 125 -4.84 -3.66 4.21
N ILE A 126 -4.35 -2.44 3.99
CA ILE A 126 -2.92 -2.13 4.09
C ILE A 126 -2.41 -2.45 5.50
N MET A 127 -3.09 -1.94 6.53
CA MET A 127 -2.69 -2.15 7.92
C MET A 127 -2.63 -3.63 8.29
N LYS A 128 -3.59 -4.42 7.82
CA LYS A 128 -3.63 -5.86 8.04
C LYS A 128 -2.42 -6.56 7.38
N LYS A 129 -2.24 -6.37 6.07
CA LYS A 129 -1.16 -7.04 5.32
C LYS A 129 0.24 -6.65 5.79
N GLU A 130 0.45 -5.38 6.11
CA GLU A 130 1.70 -4.89 6.68
C GLU A 130 1.91 -5.39 8.11
N GLY A 131 0.85 -5.44 8.92
CA GLY A 131 0.88 -6.00 10.27
C GLY A 131 1.27 -7.47 10.27
N ASP A 132 0.69 -8.26 9.36
CA ASP A 132 1.03 -9.68 9.20
C ASP A 132 2.53 -9.86 8.85
N LEU A 133 3.06 -9.03 7.95
CA LEU A 133 4.48 -9.09 7.57
C LEU A 133 5.39 -8.66 8.72
N LEU A 134 5.04 -7.61 9.48
CA LEU A 134 5.78 -7.20 10.67
C LEU A 134 5.74 -8.26 11.77
N CYS A 135 4.58 -8.88 12.00
CA CYS A 135 4.45 -9.97 12.96
C CYS A 135 5.41 -11.11 12.63
N GLN A 136 5.47 -11.54 11.36
CA GLN A 136 6.42 -12.57 10.91
C GLN A 136 7.87 -12.16 11.12
N LEU A 137 8.22 -10.89 10.82
CA LEU A 137 9.56 -10.35 11.00
C LEU A 137 9.99 -10.35 12.46
N LEU A 138 9.14 -9.83 13.36
CA LEU A 138 9.42 -9.74 14.79
C LEU A 138 9.47 -11.12 15.45
N THR A 139 8.55 -12.02 15.09
CA THR A 139 8.56 -13.42 15.56
C THR A 139 9.86 -14.11 15.18
N GLY A 140 10.29 -13.98 13.92
CA GLY A 140 11.57 -14.52 13.49
C GLY A 140 12.79 -13.93 14.24
N GLY A 141 12.74 -12.66 14.67
CA GLY A 141 13.75 -12.05 15.53
C GLY A 141 13.75 -12.62 16.95
N ILE A 142 12.56 -12.93 17.51
CA ILE A 142 12.45 -13.59 18.82
C ILE A 142 13.00 -15.02 18.76
N GLU A 143 12.62 -15.79 17.74
CA GLU A 143 13.07 -17.18 17.54
C GLU A 143 14.58 -17.28 17.41
N LYS A 144 15.23 -16.29 16.78
CA LYS A 144 16.69 -16.21 16.64
C LYS A 144 17.40 -15.64 17.88
N GLY A 145 16.64 -15.21 18.89
CA GLY A 145 17.19 -14.60 20.10
C GLY A 145 17.70 -13.16 19.93
N GLU A 146 17.39 -12.52 18.81
CA GLU A 146 17.73 -11.11 18.53
C GLU A 146 16.84 -10.14 19.34
N LEU A 147 15.61 -10.57 19.66
CA LEU A 147 14.63 -9.84 20.46
C LEU A 147 14.25 -10.63 21.70
N ARG A 148 13.84 -9.90 22.76
CA ARG A 148 13.19 -10.52 23.93
C ARG A 148 11.83 -11.09 23.54
N LYS A 149 11.34 -12.06 24.32
CA LYS A 149 9.97 -12.56 24.15
C LYS A 149 8.96 -11.44 24.43
N MET A 150 7.90 -11.42 23.61
CA MET A 150 6.74 -10.53 23.76
C MET A 150 5.47 -11.36 23.81
N GLU A 151 4.51 -10.95 24.63
CA GLU A 151 3.16 -11.53 24.65
C GLU A 151 2.34 -10.99 23.48
N GLY A 152 1.24 -11.69 23.10
CA GLY A 152 0.43 -11.34 21.93
C GLY A 152 -0.05 -9.88 21.93
N ALA A 153 -0.58 -9.39 23.07
CA ALA A 153 -1.02 -8.01 23.21
C ALA A 153 0.13 -6.98 23.07
N GLU A 154 1.32 -7.31 23.56
CA GLU A 154 2.49 -6.46 23.39
C GLU A 154 2.95 -6.42 21.94
N MET A 155 2.96 -7.56 21.25
CA MET A 155 3.30 -7.65 19.82
C MET A 155 2.34 -6.79 18.98
N GLU A 156 1.03 -6.91 19.20
CA GLU A 156 0.03 -6.09 18.53
C GLU A 156 0.25 -4.59 18.75
N MET A 157 0.56 -4.19 19.98
CA MET A 157 0.85 -2.79 20.32
C MET A 157 2.13 -2.29 19.63
N VAL A 158 3.19 -3.08 19.61
CA VAL A 158 4.44 -2.75 18.90
C VAL A 158 4.17 -2.56 17.40
N ILE A 159 3.45 -3.48 16.78
CA ILE A 159 3.07 -3.37 15.36
C ILE A 159 2.25 -2.11 15.10
N PHE A 160 1.26 -1.83 15.96
CA PHE A 160 0.44 -0.61 15.84
C PHE A 160 1.29 0.66 15.92
N VAL A 161 2.22 0.74 16.89
CA VAL A 161 3.12 1.89 17.05
C VAL A 161 4.03 2.05 15.83
N LEU A 162 4.63 0.96 15.33
CA LEU A 162 5.49 0.97 14.14
C LEU A 162 4.75 1.48 12.90
N LEU A 163 3.57 0.93 12.61
CA LEU A 163 2.77 1.34 11.46
C LEU A 163 2.24 2.77 11.61
N SER A 164 1.89 3.21 12.83
CA SER A 164 1.45 4.58 13.10
C SER A 164 2.58 5.59 12.94
N SER A 165 3.78 5.25 13.41
CA SER A 165 4.98 6.08 13.25
C SER A 165 5.34 6.23 11.76
N LEU A 166 5.32 5.13 11.00
CA LEU A 166 5.59 5.15 9.56
C LEU A 166 4.59 6.02 8.79
N ARG A 167 3.29 5.99 9.18
CA ARG A 167 2.27 6.88 8.60
C ARG A 167 2.55 8.36 8.90
N GLY A 168 3.00 8.66 10.11
CA GLY A 168 3.42 10.01 10.48
C GLY A 168 4.58 10.49 9.62
N ILE A 169 5.64 9.68 9.50
CA ILE A 169 6.80 9.98 8.64
C ILE A 169 6.39 10.16 7.18
N LYS A 170 5.55 9.27 6.64
CA LYS A 170 4.99 9.41 5.30
C LYS A 170 4.27 10.75 5.11
N ARG A 171 3.42 11.13 6.06
CA ARG A 171 2.67 12.40 6.01
C ARG A 171 3.59 13.61 5.96
N GLU A 172 4.62 13.64 6.80
CA GLU A 172 5.63 14.71 6.81
C GLU A 172 6.40 14.76 5.47
N MET A 173 6.77 13.60 4.92
CA MET A 173 7.39 13.49 3.59
C MET A 173 6.49 14.08 2.49
N GLU A 174 5.18 13.82 2.54
CA GLU A 174 4.22 14.32 1.55
C GLU A 174 4.02 15.83 1.65
N MET A 175 4.01 16.38 2.86
CA MET A 175 3.84 17.82 3.12
C MET A 175 5.11 18.61 2.82
N GLY A 176 6.25 18.14 3.31
CA GLY A 176 7.55 18.83 3.21
C GLY A 176 8.34 18.50 1.94
N SER A 177 7.94 17.47 1.19
CA SER A 177 8.66 16.93 0.01
C SER A 177 10.12 16.53 0.29
N ASP A 178 10.46 16.24 1.56
CA ASP A 178 11.80 15.86 2.01
C ASP A 178 11.90 14.35 2.18
N PHE A 179 12.27 13.67 1.11
CA PHE A 179 12.44 12.22 1.09
C PHE A 179 13.66 11.76 1.90
N GLU A 180 14.77 12.47 1.83
CA GLU A 180 16.00 12.13 2.54
C GLU A 180 15.82 12.17 4.06
N LYS A 181 15.06 13.15 4.54
CA LYS A 181 14.69 13.24 5.95
C LYS A 181 13.80 12.06 6.38
N ALA A 182 12.85 11.67 5.53
CA ALA A 182 12.00 10.51 5.80
C ALA A 182 12.81 9.21 5.85
N VAL A 183 13.78 9.00 4.93
CA VAL A 183 14.71 7.87 4.94
C VAL A 183 15.53 7.84 6.24
N SER A 184 16.08 8.98 6.66
CA SER A 184 16.83 9.09 7.91
C SER A 184 15.97 8.78 9.13
N ALA A 185 14.70 9.24 9.12
CA ALA A 185 13.74 9.01 10.21
C ALA A 185 13.38 7.54 10.36
N VAL A 186 13.13 6.81 9.26
CA VAL A 186 12.81 5.37 9.36
C VAL A 186 14.00 4.54 9.84
N GLY A 187 15.23 4.89 9.46
CA GLY A 187 16.44 4.26 9.99
C GLY A 187 16.60 4.51 11.50
N THR A 188 16.31 5.72 11.95
CA THR A 188 16.32 6.06 13.38
C THR A 188 15.23 5.31 14.14
N LEU A 189 14.00 5.25 13.59
CA LEU A 189 12.88 4.50 14.19
C LEU A 189 13.25 3.02 14.36
N ALA A 190 13.79 2.38 13.34
CA ALA A 190 14.21 0.97 13.39
C ALA A 190 15.21 0.72 14.53
N ARG A 191 16.28 1.55 14.62
CA ARG A 191 17.27 1.42 15.68
C ARG A 191 16.68 1.62 17.08
N MET A 192 15.86 2.65 17.27
CA MET A 192 15.25 2.95 18.57
C MET A 192 14.34 1.83 19.05
N VAL A 193 13.49 1.32 18.17
CA VAL A 193 12.53 0.27 18.53
C VAL A 193 13.26 -1.05 18.80
N ILE A 194 14.17 -1.46 17.91
CA ILE A 194 14.94 -2.70 18.11
C ILE A 194 15.85 -2.58 19.33
N GLY A 195 16.49 -1.42 19.57
CA GLY A 195 17.31 -1.19 20.76
C GLY A 195 16.52 -1.33 22.07
N GLY A 196 15.26 -0.90 22.10
CA GLY A 196 14.37 -1.08 23.25
C GLY A 196 13.80 -2.50 23.43
N MET A 197 13.94 -3.36 22.42
CA MET A 197 13.45 -4.74 22.44
C MET A 197 14.57 -5.80 22.46
N LYS A 198 15.83 -5.40 22.40
CA LYS A 198 16.98 -6.32 22.56
C LYS A 198 16.99 -6.91 23.98
N ARG A 199 17.62 -8.10 24.11
CA ARG A 199 17.90 -8.72 25.42
C ARG A 199 19.03 -8.00 26.13
#